data_294b24a4284a0d7bc775aa123de76430
#
_entry.id   294b24a4284a0d7bc775aa123de76430
#
_cell.length_a   1.000
_cell.length_b   1.000
_cell.length_c   1.000
_cell.angle_alpha   90.00
_cell.angle_beta   90.00
_cell.angle_gamma   90.00
#
_symmetry.space_group_name_H-M   'P 1'
#
loop_
_entity.id
_entity.type
_entity.pdbx_description
1 polymer ?
#
loop_
_entity_poly.entity_id
_entity_poly.type
_entity_poly.pdbx_seq_one_letter_code
_entity_poly.pdbx_strand_id
1 'polypeptide(L)'
;MEYTIKRDGAELSTLEMKYRYLETQDNVASRAAIAYNDEELVVHMELDAPEIRNVEQGPLGCPCVDSCLEFFFSPMEGDNRYFNIEFNFGGCLTFCLGDGNGLTRFTIAKPEETLSFRSVRTEKGFYIDYKVPYTIIRRIFPDFKVYSGKRIKANCYSCAERTQVRHFLSWSLIDDKNFSFHRPECFGTMIFE
;
A
#
# COMPACT_ATOMS: atom_id res chain seq x y z
N MET A 1 7.68 -2.98 -13.57
CA MET A 1 6.59 -2.01 -13.73
C MET A 1 7.11 -0.62 -13.40
N GLU A 2 6.58 0.43 -14.04
CA GLU A 2 6.87 1.83 -13.70
C GLU A 2 5.56 2.62 -13.54
N TYR A 3 5.56 3.59 -12.62
CA TYR A 3 4.45 4.50 -12.34
C TYR A 3 4.99 5.91 -12.05
N THR A 4 4.34 6.93 -12.56
CA THR A 4 4.72 8.33 -12.30
C THR A 4 3.89 8.90 -11.18
N ILE A 5 4.55 9.29 -10.08
CA ILE A 5 3.95 10.01 -8.96
C ILE A 5 3.91 11.48 -9.34
N LYS A 6 2.72 12.01 -9.57
CA LYS A 6 2.52 13.42 -9.94
C LYS A 6 2.28 14.30 -8.71
N ARG A 7 2.43 15.61 -8.89
CA ARG A 7 2.05 16.56 -7.83
C ARG A 7 0.55 16.48 -7.54
N ASP A 8 0.21 16.60 -6.26
CA ASP A 8 -1.18 16.70 -5.81
C ASP A 8 -1.89 17.87 -6.49
N GLY A 9 -3.13 17.63 -6.97
CA GLY A 9 -3.90 18.56 -7.78
C GLY A 9 -3.68 18.44 -9.30
N ALA A 10 -2.72 17.65 -9.78
CA ALA A 10 -2.61 17.28 -11.18
C ALA A 10 -3.58 16.14 -11.55
N GLU A 11 -3.85 15.95 -12.84
CA GLU A 11 -4.58 14.76 -13.29
C GLU A 11 -3.73 13.51 -13.02
N LEU A 12 -4.19 12.66 -12.09
CA LEU A 12 -3.47 11.47 -11.64
C LEU A 12 -3.70 10.30 -12.60
N SER A 13 -2.64 9.57 -12.87
CA SER A 13 -2.76 8.26 -13.49
C SER A 13 -3.12 7.22 -12.42
N THR A 14 -3.98 6.29 -12.81
CA THR A 14 -4.35 5.16 -11.95
C THR A 14 -3.48 3.96 -12.27
N LEU A 15 -2.95 3.30 -11.25
CA LEU A 15 -2.33 1.99 -11.38
C LEU A 15 -3.35 0.90 -11.03
N GLU A 16 -3.35 -0.19 -11.79
CA GLU A 16 -4.21 -1.34 -11.54
C GLU A 16 -3.41 -2.47 -10.90
N MET A 17 -3.99 -3.11 -9.88
CA MET A 17 -3.46 -4.32 -9.27
C MET A 17 -3.90 -5.53 -10.10
N LYS A 18 -3.23 -5.72 -11.24
CA LYS A 18 -3.65 -6.67 -12.27
C LYS A 18 -3.16 -8.11 -12.10
N TYR A 19 -2.12 -8.31 -11.29
CA TYR A 19 -1.59 -9.64 -11.03
C TYR A 19 -2.40 -10.31 -9.93
N ARG A 20 -2.89 -11.51 -10.20
CA ARG A 20 -3.81 -12.30 -9.37
C ARG A 20 -3.11 -13.55 -8.88
N TYR A 21 -3.31 -13.90 -7.62
CA TYR A 21 -2.68 -15.05 -6.98
C TYR A 21 -3.72 -15.88 -6.22
N LEU A 22 -3.38 -17.13 -5.94
CA LEU A 22 -4.13 -18.03 -5.06
C LEU A 22 -5.62 -18.12 -5.43
N GLU A 23 -5.93 -18.34 -6.71
CA GLU A 23 -7.30 -18.52 -7.23
C GLU A 23 -8.21 -17.28 -7.06
N THR A 24 -7.63 -16.09 -7.02
CA THR A 24 -8.39 -14.85 -6.99
C THR A 24 -9.36 -14.74 -8.17
N GLN A 25 -10.65 -14.53 -7.89
CA GLN A 25 -11.70 -14.46 -8.90
C GLN A 25 -11.66 -13.16 -9.73
N ASP A 26 -12.19 -13.21 -10.96
CA ASP A 26 -12.17 -12.07 -11.90
C ASP A 26 -13.09 -10.91 -11.51
N ASN A 27 -14.07 -11.15 -10.62
CA ASN A 27 -15.00 -10.13 -10.13
C ASN A 27 -14.44 -9.27 -8.99
N VAL A 28 -13.15 -9.39 -8.67
CA VAL A 28 -12.44 -8.51 -7.75
C VAL A 28 -11.51 -7.62 -8.56
N ALA A 29 -11.55 -6.32 -8.33
CA ALA A 29 -10.66 -5.36 -8.96
C ALA A 29 -10.14 -4.36 -7.91
N SER A 30 -8.89 -3.96 -8.04
CA SER A 30 -8.29 -2.98 -7.14
C SER A 30 -7.35 -2.05 -7.91
N ARG A 31 -7.35 -0.78 -7.49
CA ARG A 31 -6.56 0.27 -8.12
C ARG A 31 -6.05 1.26 -7.08
N ALA A 32 -5.02 2.00 -7.45
CA ALA A 32 -4.51 3.09 -6.63
C ALA A 32 -4.07 4.27 -7.49
N ALA A 33 -4.02 5.43 -6.87
CA ALA A 33 -3.37 6.62 -7.40
C ALA A 33 -2.50 7.22 -6.30
N ILE A 34 -1.27 7.57 -6.64
CA ILE A 34 -0.31 8.10 -5.68
C ILE A 34 0.19 9.44 -6.21
N ALA A 35 0.08 10.46 -5.37
CA ALA A 35 0.54 11.81 -5.61
C ALA A 35 1.52 12.25 -4.53
N TYR A 36 2.10 13.42 -4.68
CA TYR A 36 2.98 14.03 -3.71
C TYR A 36 2.82 15.56 -3.65
N ASN A 37 3.15 16.12 -2.50
CA ASN A 37 3.35 17.55 -2.32
C ASN A 37 4.67 17.81 -1.57
N ASP A 38 4.88 18.99 -1.04
CA ASP A 38 6.13 19.36 -0.37
C ASP A 38 6.30 18.71 1.01
N GLU A 39 5.24 18.12 1.58
CA GLU A 39 5.20 17.61 2.95
C GLU A 39 4.95 16.10 3.04
N GLU A 40 4.24 15.51 2.06
CA GLU A 40 3.72 14.15 2.19
C GLU A 40 3.46 13.45 0.85
N LEU A 41 3.40 12.11 0.88
CA LEU A 41 2.73 11.33 -0.14
C LEU A 41 1.23 11.36 0.12
N VAL A 42 0.45 11.49 -0.95
CA VAL A 42 -1.03 11.42 -0.94
C VAL A 42 -1.42 10.15 -1.66
N VAL A 43 -2.12 9.26 -0.97
CA VAL A 43 -2.45 7.92 -1.47
C VAL A 43 -3.96 7.74 -1.51
N HIS A 44 -4.45 7.35 -2.67
CA HIS A 44 -5.82 6.89 -2.89
C HIS A 44 -5.77 5.42 -3.32
N MET A 45 -6.55 4.57 -2.66
CA MET A 45 -6.65 3.14 -3.02
C MET A 45 -8.12 2.72 -3.00
N GLU A 46 -8.49 1.85 -3.94
CA GLU A 46 -9.87 1.42 -4.12
C GLU A 46 -9.95 -0.09 -4.35
N LEU A 47 -10.96 -0.71 -3.78
CA LEU A 47 -11.31 -2.12 -3.94
C LEU A 47 -12.77 -2.23 -4.38
N ASP A 48 -12.99 -2.92 -5.50
CA ASP A 48 -14.28 -3.46 -5.92
C ASP A 48 -14.28 -4.98 -5.66
N ALA A 49 -15.15 -5.47 -4.78
CA ALA A 49 -15.25 -6.88 -4.45
C ALA A 49 -16.68 -7.24 -4.04
N PRO A 50 -17.15 -8.46 -4.31
CA PRO A 50 -18.51 -8.89 -3.98
C PRO A 50 -18.77 -8.98 -2.48
N GLU A 51 -17.72 -9.12 -1.68
CA GLU A 51 -17.77 -9.16 -0.23
C GLU A 51 -16.74 -8.21 0.36
N ILE A 52 -17.12 -7.40 1.33
CA ILE A 52 -16.21 -6.58 2.11
C ILE A 52 -16.30 -7.02 3.58
N ARG A 53 -15.30 -7.78 4.01
CA ARG A 53 -15.11 -8.15 5.41
C ARG A 53 -14.44 -6.99 6.15
N ASN A 54 -14.94 -6.68 7.36
CA ASN A 54 -14.45 -5.60 8.21
C ASN A 54 -14.69 -5.93 9.67
N VAL A 55 -13.86 -6.78 10.25
CA VAL A 55 -14.00 -7.31 11.62
C VAL A 55 -12.85 -6.87 12.51
N GLU A 56 -11.65 -6.84 11.97
CA GLU A 56 -10.46 -6.40 12.69
C GLU A 56 -10.52 -4.91 13.01
N GLN A 57 -10.05 -4.54 14.19
CA GLN A 57 -10.12 -3.17 14.70
C GLN A 57 -8.82 -2.77 15.38
N GLY A 58 -8.61 -1.45 15.43
CA GLY A 58 -7.51 -0.83 16.16
C GLY A 58 -6.15 -0.94 15.48
N PRO A 59 -5.15 -0.30 16.09
CA PRO A 59 -3.83 -0.13 15.46
C PRO A 59 -2.92 -1.36 15.52
N LEU A 60 -3.31 -2.40 16.24
CA LEU A 60 -2.57 -3.67 16.36
C LEU A 60 -3.37 -4.85 15.81
N GLY A 61 -4.45 -4.59 15.12
CA GLY A 61 -5.23 -5.63 14.44
C GLY A 61 -4.46 -6.17 13.22
N CYS A 62 -5.08 -7.10 12.53
CA CYS A 62 -4.52 -7.73 11.35
C CYS A 62 -5.42 -7.42 10.13
N PRO A 63 -5.30 -6.25 9.50
CA PRO A 63 -6.19 -5.83 8.42
C PRO A 63 -6.17 -6.77 7.23
N CYS A 64 -5.07 -7.50 6.97
CA CYS A 64 -4.93 -8.45 5.86
C CYS A 64 -5.90 -9.64 5.93
N VAL A 65 -6.44 -9.99 7.10
CA VAL A 65 -7.47 -11.03 7.21
C VAL A 65 -8.85 -10.53 6.80
N ASP A 66 -9.04 -9.23 6.76
CA ASP A 66 -10.21 -8.53 6.21
C ASP A 66 -10.00 -8.17 4.73
N SER A 67 -10.97 -7.46 4.14
CA SER A 67 -10.77 -6.81 2.85
C SER A 67 -9.81 -5.63 3.03
N CYS A 68 -8.59 -5.79 2.53
CA CYS A 68 -7.44 -4.95 2.83
C CYS A 68 -6.85 -4.30 1.57
N LEU A 69 -6.38 -3.07 1.72
CA LEU A 69 -5.61 -2.32 0.74
C LEU A 69 -4.26 -1.97 1.34
N GLU A 70 -3.17 -2.22 0.58
CA GLU A 70 -1.82 -2.14 1.10
C GLU A 70 -0.89 -1.38 0.15
N PHE A 71 -0.05 -0.52 0.71
CA PHE A 71 1.00 0.19 0.00
C PHE A 71 2.35 -0.03 0.69
N PHE A 72 3.27 -0.70 -0.01
CA PHE A 72 4.62 -0.96 0.48
C PHE A 72 5.62 -0.18 -0.37
N PHE A 73 6.56 0.50 0.28
CA PHE A 73 7.57 1.26 -0.47
C PHE A 73 8.91 1.37 0.25
N SER A 74 9.98 1.25 -0.51
CA SER A 74 11.38 1.52 -0.10
C SER A 74 11.76 2.91 -0.60
N PRO A 75 11.93 3.91 0.30
CA PRO A 75 12.09 5.31 -0.10
C PRO A 75 13.49 5.65 -0.62
N MET A 76 14.47 4.76 -0.40
CA MET A 76 15.87 4.98 -0.75
C MET A 76 16.34 3.93 -1.75
N GLU A 77 16.99 4.37 -2.81
CA GLU A 77 17.60 3.48 -3.80
C GLU A 77 18.77 2.70 -3.16
N GLY A 78 18.79 1.39 -3.38
CA GLY A 78 19.80 0.49 -2.81
C GLY A 78 19.53 0.06 -1.36
N ASP A 79 18.46 0.55 -0.72
CA ASP A 79 18.02 0.11 0.60
C ASP A 79 16.77 -0.77 0.47
N ASN A 80 16.84 -2.00 0.97
CA ASN A 80 15.73 -2.95 0.89
C ASN A 80 14.71 -2.82 2.03
N ARG A 81 14.98 -1.96 3.02
CA ARG A 81 13.98 -1.66 4.04
C ARG A 81 12.81 -0.92 3.41
N TYR A 82 11.61 -1.26 3.85
CA TYR A 82 10.39 -0.71 3.27
C TYR A 82 9.35 -0.41 4.35
N PHE A 83 8.56 0.62 4.11
CA PHE A 83 7.32 0.84 4.84
C PHE A 83 6.23 -0.10 4.33
N ASN A 84 5.46 -0.64 5.25
CA ASN A 84 4.29 -1.46 5.03
C ASN A 84 3.10 -0.74 5.67
N ILE A 85 2.13 -0.33 4.87
CA ILE A 85 0.91 0.36 5.29
C ILE A 85 -0.27 -0.45 4.79
N GLU A 86 -1.10 -0.96 5.69
CA GLU A 86 -2.25 -1.81 5.40
C GLU A 86 -3.49 -1.26 6.11
N PHE A 87 -4.60 -1.14 5.38
CA PHE A 87 -5.88 -0.71 5.91
C PHE A 87 -7.01 -1.64 5.51
N ASN A 88 -7.89 -1.99 6.45
CA ASN A 88 -9.23 -2.43 6.12
C ASN A 88 -10.20 -1.23 6.03
N PHE A 89 -11.44 -1.50 5.62
CA PHE A 89 -12.48 -0.45 5.51
C PHE A 89 -12.74 0.29 6.84
N GLY A 90 -12.68 -0.40 7.98
CA GLY A 90 -12.95 0.17 9.31
C GLY A 90 -11.80 1.02 9.87
N GLY A 91 -10.68 1.11 9.15
CA GLY A 91 -9.51 1.84 9.60
C GLY A 91 -8.61 1.05 10.56
N CYS A 92 -8.78 -0.26 10.66
CA CYS A 92 -7.74 -1.11 11.25
C CYS A 92 -6.48 -0.92 10.42
N LEU A 93 -5.39 -0.55 11.06
CA LEU A 93 -4.17 -0.10 10.41
C LEU A 93 -2.97 -0.90 10.91
N THR A 94 -2.22 -1.49 9.97
CA THR A 94 -0.83 -1.89 10.18
C THR A 94 0.08 -0.87 9.52
N PHE A 95 1.02 -0.33 10.29
CA PHE A 95 2.07 0.54 9.77
C PHE A 95 3.42 0.08 10.33
N CYS A 96 4.19 -0.64 9.52
CA CYS A 96 5.42 -1.28 9.91
C CYS A 96 6.60 -0.85 9.03
N LEU A 97 7.81 -1.16 9.51
CA LEU A 97 9.03 -1.14 8.72
C LEU A 97 9.51 -2.56 8.52
N GLY A 98 9.62 -3.01 7.28
CA GLY A 98 10.31 -4.25 6.90
C GLY A 98 11.82 -4.06 6.90
N ASP A 99 12.56 -5.11 7.26
CA ASP A 99 14.03 -5.08 7.32
C ASP A 99 14.73 -5.38 5.98
N GLY A 100 13.93 -5.56 4.92
CA GLY A 100 14.42 -5.92 3.60
C GLY A 100 14.63 -7.43 3.39
N ASN A 101 14.52 -8.24 4.44
CA ASN A 101 14.59 -9.70 4.34
C ASN A 101 13.19 -10.34 4.38
N GLY A 102 12.14 -9.55 4.65
CA GLY A 102 10.77 -10.00 4.81
C GLY A 102 10.49 -10.77 6.10
N LEU A 103 11.45 -10.88 6.98
CA LEU A 103 11.38 -11.70 8.20
C LEU A 103 11.09 -10.89 9.47
N THR A 104 11.55 -9.63 9.53
CA THR A 104 11.41 -8.77 10.71
C THR A 104 10.67 -7.50 10.34
N ARG A 105 9.64 -7.15 11.12
CA ARG A 105 8.88 -5.92 10.99
C ARG A 105 8.81 -5.20 12.32
N PHE A 106 9.02 -3.90 12.29
CA PHE A 106 8.95 -3.04 13.48
C PHE A 106 7.67 -2.21 13.39
N THR A 107 6.70 -2.50 14.25
CA THR A 107 5.47 -1.72 14.31
C THR A 107 5.78 -0.29 14.74
N ILE A 108 5.34 0.67 13.94
CA ILE A 108 5.40 2.09 14.28
C ILE A 108 4.34 2.36 15.36
N ALA A 109 4.77 2.88 16.51
CA ALA A 109 3.87 3.18 17.61
C ALA A 109 2.83 4.21 17.19
N LYS A 110 1.58 3.95 17.54
CA LYS A 110 0.44 4.83 17.29
C LYS A 110 0.32 5.29 15.83
N PRO A 111 0.23 4.36 14.88
CA PRO A 111 0.14 4.71 13.46
C PRO A 111 -1.07 5.58 13.14
N GLU A 112 -2.19 5.44 13.85
CA GLU A 112 -3.40 6.26 13.70
C GLU A 112 -3.18 7.74 14.06
N GLU A 113 -2.18 8.05 14.89
CA GLU A 113 -1.81 9.43 15.21
C GLU A 113 -0.85 10.02 14.17
N THR A 114 -0.23 9.18 13.34
CA THR A 114 0.76 9.59 12.36
C THR A 114 0.23 9.65 10.94
N LEU A 115 -0.83 8.90 10.62
CA LEU A 115 -1.47 8.87 9.32
C LEU A 115 -2.89 9.44 9.41
N SER A 116 -3.13 10.55 8.72
CA SER A 116 -4.48 11.04 8.49
C SER A 116 -5.10 10.21 7.37
N PHE A 117 -6.23 9.57 7.61
CA PHE A 117 -6.93 8.75 6.63
C PHE A 117 -8.43 8.99 6.63
N ARG A 118 -9.09 8.61 5.54
CA ARG A 118 -10.53 8.57 5.35
C ARG A 118 -10.89 7.33 4.55
N SER A 119 -11.85 6.54 5.03
CA SER A 119 -12.44 5.44 4.28
C SER A 119 -13.89 5.74 3.90
N VAL A 120 -14.30 5.31 2.71
CA VAL A 120 -15.65 5.52 2.19
C VAL A 120 -16.17 4.26 1.53
N ARG A 121 -17.37 3.84 1.93
CA ARG A 121 -18.09 2.74 1.29
C ARG A 121 -18.62 3.19 -0.08
N THR A 122 -18.45 2.34 -1.09
CA THR A 122 -19.02 2.52 -2.42
C THR A 122 -20.10 1.45 -2.69
N GLU A 123 -20.77 1.53 -3.81
CA GLU A 123 -21.74 0.49 -4.23
C GLU A 123 -21.07 -0.86 -4.49
N LYS A 124 -19.80 -0.86 -4.93
CA LYS A 124 -19.06 -2.08 -5.31
C LYS A 124 -18.02 -2.53 -4.29
N GLY A 125 -17.68 -1.67 -3.34
CA GLY A 125 -16.60 -1.95 -2.41
C GLY A 125 -16.31 -0.78 -1.48
N PHE A 126 -15.07 -0.31 -1.46
CA PHE A 126 -14.67 0.88 -0.71
C PHE A 126 -13.41 1.51 -1.30
N TYR A 127 -13.17 2.75 -0.93
CA TYR A 127 -11.86 3.36 -1.11
C TYR A 127 -11.33 3.93 0.20
N ILE A 128 -10.03 4.14 0.22
CA ILE A 128 -9.34 4.81 1.32
C ILE A 128 -8.39 5.86 0.77
N ASP A 129 -8.44 7.05 1.39
CA ASP A 129 -7.52 8.15 1.18
C ASP A 129 -6.66 8.31 2.43
N TYR A 130 -5.36 8.43 2.28
CA TYR A 130 -4.47 8.73 3.40
C TYR A 130 -3.21 9.46 2.95
N LYS A 131 -2.48 9.99 3.93
CA LYS A 131 -1.28 10.76 3.72
C LYS A 131 -0.12 10.18 4.51
N VAL A 132 1.07 10.17 3.90
CA VAL A 132 2.30 9.70 4.55
C VAL A 132 3.26 10.87 4.67
N PRO A 133 3.36 11.50 5.85
CA PRO A 133 4.25 12.65 6.07
C PRO A 133 5.72 12.29 5.88
N TYR A 134 6.46 13.13 5.17
CA TYR A 134 7.92 12.95 4.99
C TYR A 134 8.69 13.01 6.30
N THR A 135 8.14 13.66 7.32
CA THR A 135 8.72 13.67 8.66
C THR A 135 8.84 12.27 9.26
N ILE A 136 7.89 11.37 8.97
CA ILE A 136 7.95 9.98 9.41
C ILE A 136 9.03 9.23 8.63
N ILE A 137 9.06 9.39 7.31
CA ILE A 137 10.08 8.77 6.45
C ILE A 137 11.47 9.18 6.91
N ARG A 138 11.69 10.48 7.15
CA ARG A 138 12.98 11.04 7.57
C ARG A 138 13.45 10.62 8.96
N ARG A 139 12.57 10.15 9.83
CA ARG A 139 12.98 9.55 11.13
C ARG A 139 13.79 8.28 10.94
N ILE A 140 13.54 7.54 9.87
CA ILE A 140 14.19 6.25 9.57
C ILE A 140 15.22 6.42 8.45
N PHE A 141 14.93 7.29 7.50
CA PHE A 141 15.76 7.62 6.33
C PHE A 141 16.04 9.14 6.31
N PRO A 142 17.00 9.64 7.12
CA PRO A 142 17.22 11.08 7.28
C PRO A 142 17.54 11.83 5.98
N ASP A 143 18.16 11.13 5.02
CA ASP A 143 18.54 11.70 3.72
C ASP A 143 17.41 11.69 2.69
N PHE A 144 16.21 11.22 3.06
CA PHE A 144 15.08 11.21 2.14
C PHE A 144 14.69 12.62 1.71
N LYS A 145 14.73 12.85 0.39
CA LYS A 145 14.34 14.11 -0.27
C LYS A 145 13.48 13.77 -1.48
N VAL A 146 12.52 14.62 -1.77
CA VAL A 146 11.68 14.56 -2.98
C VAL A 146 12.20 15.59 -3.98
N TYR A 147 12.38 15.17 -5.21
CA TYR A 147 12.75 15.99 -6.37
C TYR A 147 12.28 15.29 -7.65
N SER A 148 12.10 16.05 -8.72
CA SER A 148 11.73 15.50 -10.02
C SER A 148 12.79 14.48 -10.51
N GLY A 149 12.32 13.31 -10.94
CA GLY A 149 13.16 12.19 -11.33
C GLY A 149 13.60 11.27 -10.18
N LYS A 150 13.28 11.59 -8.91
CA LYS A 150 13.55 10.67 -7.80
C LYS A 150 12.81 9.36 -8.03
N ARG A 151 13.51 8.25 -7.79
CA ARG A 151 12.97 6.89 -7.91
C ARG A 151 12.83 6.27 -6.51
N ILE A 152 11.74 5.56 -6.31
CA ILE A 152 11.51 4.68 -5.15
C ILE A 152 11.07 3.30 -5.65
N LYS A 153 11.26 2.29 -4.83
CA LYS A 153 10.71 0.96 -5.08
C LYS A 153 9.41 0.82 -4.30
N ALA A 154 8.35 0.30 -4.94
CA ALA A 154 7.06 0.16 -4.29
C ALA A 154 6.20 -0.93 -4.93
N ASN A 155 5.18 -1.36 -4.20
CA ASN A 155 4.09 -2.14 -4.73
C ASN A 155 2.77 -1.76 -4.02
N CYS A 156 1.67 -1.96 -4.73
CA CYS A 156 0.33 -1.83 -4.17
C CYS A 156 -0.33 -3.20 -4.20
N TYR A 157 -1.05 -3.53 -3.14
CA TYR A 157 -1.70 -4.82 -2.98
C TYR A 157 -3.13 -4.67 -2.50
N SER A 158 -3.91 -5.70 -2.76
CA SER A 158 -5.19 -5.93 -2.11
C SER A 158 -5.28 -7.39 -1.71
N CYS A 159 -5.73 -7.66 -0.50
CA CYS A 159 -5.98 -9.02 -0.05
C CYS A 159 -7.25 -9.14 0.77
N ALA A 160 -7.70 -10.38 0.96
CA ALA A 160 -8.75 -10.77 1.87
C ALA A 160 -8.60 -12.24 2.24
N GLU A 161 -7.91 -12.51 3.34
CA GLU A 161 -7.56 -13.89 3.70
C GLU A 161 -8.72 -14.69 4.26
N ARG A 162 -9.66 -14.04 4.97
CA ARG A 162 -10.79 -14.67 5.67
C ARG A 162 -12.17 -14.29 5.14
N THR A 163 -12.26 -13.90 3.87
CA THR A 163 -13.53 -13.74 3.16
C THR A 163 -13.94 -15.04 2.48
N GLN A 164 -15.21 -15.17 2.12
CA GLN A 164 -15.68 -16.29 1.29
C GLN A 164 -15.07 -16.21 -0.11
N VAL A 165 -14.91 -14.99 -0.62
CA VAL A 165 -14.24 -14.70 -1.89
C VAL A 165 -12.84 -14.17 -1.59
N ARG A 166 -11.92 -15.08 -1.26
CA ARG A 166 -10.51 -14.73 -1.02
C ARG A 166 -9.89 -14.09 -2.25
N HIS A 167 -9.06 -13.10 -2.05
CA HIS A 167 -8.31 -12.51 -3.14
C HIS A 167 -6.92 -12.02 -2.71
N PHE A 168 -6.01 -12.01 -3.68
CA PHE A 168 -4.66 -11.49 -3.55
C PHE A 168 -4.27 -10.85 -4.87
N LEU A 169 -4.13 -9.56 -4.89
CA LEU A 169 -3.80 -8.75 -6.06
C LEU A 169 -2.52 -7.96 -5.83
N SER A 170 -1.73 -7.74 -6.88
CA SER A 170 -0.62 -6.80 -6.85
C SER A 170 -0.52 -5.96 -8.13
N TRP A 171 0.09 -4.78 -8.01
CA TRP A 171 0.45 -3.94 -9.14
C TRP A 171 1.71 -4.44 -9.87
N SER A 172 2.78 -4.76 -9.15
CA SER A 172 3.99 -5.37 -9.71
C SER A 172 4.01 -6.87 -9.43
N LEU A 173 4.46 -7.65 -10.42
CA LEU A 173 4.47 -9.11 -10.37
C LEU A 173 5.31 -9.64 -9.21
N ILE A 174 4.77 -10.61 -8.48
CA ILE A 174 5.47 -11.42 -7.49
C ILE A 174 5.73 -12.80 -8.09
N ASP A 175 6.92 -13.35 -7.85
CA ASP A 175 7.22 -14.75 -8.23
C ASP A 175 6.37 -15.71 -7.37
N ASP A 176 5.57 -16.55 -8.05
CA ASP A 176 4.63 -17.48 -7.40
C ASP A 176 5.29 -18.58 -6.58
N LYS A 177 6.58 -18.89 -6.83
CA LYS A 177 7.28 -19.99 -6.13
C LYS A 177 7.35 -19.82 -4.61
N ASN A 178 7.41 -18.58 -4.17
CA ASN A 178 7.42 -18.21 -2.74
C ASN A 178 6.49 -17.02 -2.55
N PHE A 179 5.21 -17.20 -2.80
CA PHE A 179 4.23 -16.13 -2.71
C PHE A 179 4.23 -15.46 -1.35
N SER A 180 4.54 -14.17 -1.35
CA SER A 180 4.45 -13.27 -0.21
C SER A 180 4.46 -11.82 -0.72
N PHE A 181 3.69 -10.95 -0.12
CA PHE A 181 3.74 -9.52 -0.40
C PHE A 181 5.03 -8.86 0.15
N HIS A 182 5.65 -9.48 1.16
CA HIS A 182 6.87 -9.00 1.80
C HIS A 182 8.15 -9.35 1.01
N ARG A 183 8.16 -8.98 -0.28
CA ARG A 183 9.24 -9.25 -1.21
C ARG A 183 9.68 -7.98 -1.92
N PRO A 184 10.51 -7.13 -1.28
CA PRO A 184 10.94 -5.84 -1.85
C PRO A 184 11.68 -5.98 -3.18
N GLU A 185 12.28 -7.14 -3.46
CA GLU A 185 12.90 -7.45 -4.75
C GLU A 185 11.89 -7.52 -5.92
N CYS A 186 10.61 -7.75 -5.62
CA CYS A 186 9.51 -7.77 -6.58
C CYS A 186 8.82 -6.39 -6.74
N PHE A 187 9.27 -5.37 -6.03
CA PHE A 187 8.68 -4.04 -6.14
C PHE A 187 8.95 -3.42 -7.51
N GLY A 188 7.94 -2.76 -8.04
CA GLY A 188 8.07 -1.90 -9.20
C GLY A 188 8.82 -0.61 -8.88
N THR A 189 8.94 0.25 -9.88
CA THR A 189 9.57 1.58 -9.71
C THR A 189 8.51 2.66 -9.78
N MET A 190 8.51 3.57 -8.82
CA MET A 190 7.73 4.79 -8.87
C MET A 190 8.65 6.00 -8.99
N ILE A 191 8.30 6.95 -9.86
CA ILE A 191 9.15 8.09 -10.25
C ILE A 191 8.39 9.37 -9.95
N PHE A 192 8.98 10.25 -9.17
CA PHE A 192 8.43 11.59 -8.91
C PHE A 192 8.60 12.48 -10.14
N GLU A 193 7.51 13.10 -10.60
CA GLU A 193 7.53 14.04 -11.72
C GLU A 193 8.14 15.39 -11.36
#